data_f48349b70ed31538167cbfcc6fc8c093
#
_entry.id   f48349b70ed31538167cbfcc6fc8c093
#
_cell.length_a   1.000
_cell.length_b   1.000
_cell.length_c   1.000
_cell.angle_alpha   90.00
_cell.angle_beta   90.00
_cell.angle_gamma   90.00
#
_symmetry.space_group_name_H-M   'P 1'
#
loop_
_entity.id
_entity.type
_entity.pdbx_description
1 polymer ?
#
loop_
_entity_poly.entity_id
_entity_poly.type
_entity_poly.pdbx_seq_one_letter_code
_entity_poly.pdbx_strand_id
1 'polypeptide(L)'
;MGRFGWPASSVLTIRATAGALAFAAVTLLLASTARADVKVHGATTVAFGLMKPNEAKFEELTGIQITILPSSTLHGLTDLVQGRADIAMLSEPLEIAAESLNAKQPGLVNQADYVGKHVGNAWVQFIVHPNNPVRKLTKTQLAALYSGQTKNWSELGGHNQPVLLVGQPTSAAYRMIEEALGISYAPDVRIVQNTNQTAIIVAQAPGAISNVSSLHDVPERSRLGVVDTELKLALRLYLAFRKDAPEAVKKVVDAAAAIGSQ
;
A
#
# COMPACT_ATOMS: atom_id res chain seq x y z
N MET A 1 30.02 -59.74 75.75
CA MET A 1 31.35 -59.21 75.96
C MET A 1 32.22 -59.65 74.81
N GLY A 2 32.61 -58.86 73.94
CA GLY A 2 33.43 -59.16 72.75
C GLY A 2 33.64 -57.95 71.89
N ARG A 3 34.73 -57.23 72.11
CA ARG A 3 35.16 -56.10 71.28
C ARG A 3 35.81 -56.66 70.04
N PHE A 4 35.31 -56.28 68.88
CA PHE A 4 35.97 -56.41 67.57
C PHE A 4 36.58 -55.08 67.14
N GLY A 5 37.92 -55.07 67.08
CA GLY A 5 38.66 -53.93 66.54
C GLY A 5 38.70 -53.99 65.01
N TRP A 6 38.63 -52.77 64.41
CA TRP A 6 38.80 -52.53 62.99
C TRP A 6 40.28 -52.25 62.69
N PRO A 7 40.83 -52.76 61.60
CA PRO A 7 42.17 -52.40 61.18
C PRO A 7 42.15 -51.10 60.39
N ALA A 8 43.27 -50.37 60.53
CA ALA A 8 43.52 -49.09 59.97
C ALA A 8 43.54 -49.08 58.42
N SER A 9 42.90 -48.07 57.86
CA SER A 9 42.85 -47.80 56.44
C SER A 9 44.17 -47.23 55.96
N SER A 10 44.78 -47.85 54.95
CA SER A 10 45.87 -47.32 54.19
C SER A 10 45.40 -46.15 53.30
N VAL A 11 45.94 -44.97 53.55
CA VAL A 11 45.70 -43.76 52.76
C VAL A 11 46.49 -43.87 51.45
N LEU A 12 45.79 -44.06 50.33
CA LEU A 12 46.36 -44.00 48.99
C LEU A 12 46.38 -42.55 48.54
N THR A 13 47.55 -41.93 48.52
CA THR A 13 47.77 -40.57 48.02
C THR A 13 47.77 -40.57 46.50
N ILE A 14 46.67 -40.19 45.86
CA ILE A 14 46.61 -39.95 44.43
C ILE A 14 47.12 -38.53 44.18
N ARG A 15 48.30 -38.41 43.56
CA ARG A 15 48.78 -37.15 43.02
C ARG A 15 47.93 -36.81 41.80
N ALA A 16 47.08 -35.78 41.91
CA ALA A 16 46.39 -35.19 40.80
C ALA A 16 47.34 -34.30 40.01
N THR A 17 47.74 -34.74 38.81
CA THR A 17 48.37 -33.91 37.80
C THR A 17 47.30 -33.01 37.21
N ALA A 18 47.43 -31.72 37.43
CA ALA A 18 46.56 -30.70 36.85
C ALA A 18 46.84 -30.59 35.32
N GLY A 19 46.02 -31.30 34.54
CA GLY A 19 45.87 -31.06 33.11
C GLY A 19 44.82 -29.95 32.92
N ALA A 20 45.28 -28.73 32.68
CA ALA A 20 44.43 -27.64 32.31
C ALA A 20 43.84 -27.87 30.89
N LEU A 21 42.67 -28.51 30.81
CA LEU A 21 41.84 -28.49 29.60
C LEU A 21 41.15 -27.13 29.55
N ALA A 22 41.75 -26.23 28.76
CA ALA A 22 41.09 -25.00 28.34
C ALA A 22 39.88 -25.37 27.47
N PHE A 23 38.69 -25.43 28.06
CA PHE A 23 37.42 -25.41 27.32
C PHE A 23 37.26 -24.02 26.74
N ALA A 24 37.73 -23.81 25.50
CA ALA A 24 37.37 -22.67 24.70
C ALA A 24 35.86 -22.81 24.38
N ALA A 25 35.03 -22.22 25.23
CA ALA A 25 33.62 -22.02 24.92
C ALA A 25 33.58 -21.03 23.75
N VAL A 26 33.52 -21.54 22.54
CA VAL A 26 33.12 -20.80 21.35
C VAL A 26 31.62 -20.53 21.54
N THR A 27 31.29 -19.48 22.27
CA THR A 27 29.96 -18.84 22.23
C THR A 27 29.81 -18.26 20.83
N LEU A 28 29.28 -19.09 19.92
CA LEU A 28 28.72 -18.62 18.67
C LEU A 28 27.55 -17.70 19.07
N LEU A 29 27.82 -16.40 19.22
CA LEU A 29 26.78 -15.39 19.21
C LEU A 29 26.12 -15.51 17.81
N LEU A 30 25.07 -16.32 17.74
CA LEU A 30 24.03 -16.16 16.74
C LEU A 30 23.41 -14.79 17.01
N ALA A 31 24.07 -13.75 16.54
CA ALA A 31 23.44 -12.46 16.35
C ALA A 31 22.27 -12.75 15.41
N SER A 32 21.10 -13.04 15.97
CA SER A 32 19.85 -12.96 15.28
C SER A 32 19.82 -11.50 14.79
N THR A 33 20.27 -11.28 13.56
CA THR A 33 20.07 -10.00 12.89
C THR A 33 18.57 -9.86 12.82
N ALA A 34 18.00 -9.12 13.76
CA ALA A 34 16.61 -8.71 13.67
C ALA A 34 16.49 -8.07 12.29
N ARG A 35 15.89 -8.81 11.37
CA ARG A 35 15.71 -8.35 10.00
C ARG A 35 14.82 -7.14 10.10
N ALA A 36 15.26 -6.01 9.57
CA ALA A 36 14.48 -4.79 9.61
C ALA A 36 13.18 -5.04 8.82
N ASP A 37 12.05 -4.86 9.48
CA ASP A 37 10.73 -4.87 8.84
C ASP A 37 10.32 -3.43 8.59
N VAL A 38 10.16 -3.06 7.32
CA VAL A 38 9.72 -1.73 6.90
C VAL A 38 8.25 -1.75 6.56
N LYS A 39 7.44 -0.99 7.29
CA LYS A 39 5.99 -0.90 7.11
C LYS A 39 5.64 0.11 6.03
N VAL A 40 4.95 -0.36 4.99
CA VAL A 40 4.61 0.42 3.79
C VAL A 40 3.09 0.47 3.63
N HIS A 41 2.46 1.59 4.00
CA HIS A 41 1.00 1.73 4.01
C HIS A 41 0.53 2.71 2.94
N GLY A 42 -0.66 2.54 2.38
CA GLY A 42 -1.30 3.56 1.55
C GLY A 42 -1.87 3.08 0.22
N ALA A 43 -1.72 3.91 -0.81
CA ALA A 43 -2.42 3.80 -2.08
C ALA A 43 -2.34 2.40 -2.70
N THR A 44 -3.51 1.79 -2.95
CA THR A 44 -3.64 0.47 -3.58
C THR A 44 -2.97 0.41 -4.95
N THR A 45 -2.94 1.51 -5.70
CA THR A 45 -2.25 1.61 -6.99
C THR A 45 -0.75 1.30 -6.86
N VAL A 46 -0.08 1.88 -5.85
CA VAL A 46 1.35 1.63 -5.60
C VAL A 46 1.53 0.23 -5.01
N ALA A 47 0.65 -0.17 -4.09
CA ALA A 47 0.73 -1.48 -3.46
C ALA A 47 0.64 -2.62 -4.46
N PHE A 48 -0.37 -2.62 -5.34
CA PHE A 48 -0.61 -3.72 -6.29
C PHE A 48 0.11 -3.53 -7.62
N GLY A 49 0.44 -2.29 -8.01
CA GLY A 49 1.15 -2.02 -9.26
C GLY A 49 2.68 -2.07 -9.15
N LEU A 50 3.23 -1.86 -7.96
CA LEU A 50 4.69 -1.80 -7.77
C LEU A 50 5.18 -2.68 -6.62
N MET A 51 4.62 -2.53 -5.40
CA MET A 51 5.24 -3.12 -4.22
C MET A 51 5.03 -4.63 -4.13
N LYS A 52 3.79 -5.11 -4.13
CA LYS A 52 3.46 -6.53 -3.99
C LYS A 52 3.98 -7.41 -5.12
N PRO A 53 3.91 -7.02 -6.41
CA PRO A 53 4.48 -7.85 -7.50
C PRO A 53 6.00 -8.01 -7.40
N ASN A 54 6.68 -7.11 -6.71
CA ASN A 54 8.13 -7.09 -6.58
C ASN A 54 8.62 -7.39 -5.14
N GLU A 55 7.79 -7.90 -4.26
CA GLU A 55 8.12 -8.10 -2.84
C GLU A 55 9.38 -8.94 -2.65
N ALA A 56 9.51 -10.06 -3.37
CA ALA A 56 10.72 -10.89 -3.34
C ALA A 56 11.96 -10.16 -3.89
N LYS A 57 11.78 -9.31 -4.91
CA LYS A 57 12.87 -8.51 -5.50
C LYS A 57 13.36 -7.42 -4.53
N PHE A 58 12.47 -6.83 -3.74
CA PHE A 58 12.87 -5.90 -2.68
C PHE A 58 13.73 -6.59 -1.63
N GLU A 59 13.32 -7.79 -1.18
CA GLU A 59 14.10 -8.56 -0.22
C GLU A 59 15.47 -8.95 -0.79
N GLU A 60 15.54 -9.39 -2.04
CA GLU A 60 16.79 -9.70 -2.74
C GLU A 60 17.74 -8.49 -2.82
N LEU A 61 17.23 -7.32 -3.24
CA LEU A 61 18.04 -6.12 -3.45
C LEU A 61 18.49 -5.45 -2.15
N THR A 62 17.66 -5.50 -1.10
CA THR A 62 17.88 -4.71 0.11
C THR A 62 18.25 -5.54 1.34
N GLY A 63 17.92 -6.82 1.36
CA GLY A 63 18.00 -7.68 2.54
C GLY A 63 16.93 -7.34 3.60
N ILE A 64 15.93 -6.51 3.27
CA ILE A 64 14.92 -5.97 4.18
C ILE A 64 13.57 -6.61 3.87
N GLN A 65 12.86 -7.06 4.90
CA GLN A 65 11.47 -7.46 4.77
C GLN A 65 10.57 -6.22 4.77
N ILE A 66 9.52 -6.26 3.96
CA ILE A 66 8.53 -5.19 3.90
C ILE A 66 7.15 -5.72 4.26
N THR A 67 6.43 -4.99 5.09
CA THR A 67 5.02 -5.27 5.38
C THR A 67 4.15 -4.25 4.65
N ILE A 68 3.37 -4.72 3.66
CA ILE A 68 2.57 -3.86 2.80
C ILE A 68 1.11 -3.88 3.24
N LEU A 69 0.58 -2.71 3.66
CA LEU A 69 -0.82 -2.51 4.00
C LEU A 69 -1.50 -1.58 2.98
N PRO A 70 -2.24 -2.14 2.00
CA PRO A 70 -2.98 -1.34 1.03
C PRO A 70 -4.17 -0.61 1.68
N SER A 71 -4.32 0.67 1.38
CA SER A 71 -5.43 1.51 1.84
C SER A 71 -5.74 2.62 0.82
N SER A 72 -5.46 3.87 1.15
CA SER A 72 -5.55 5.01 0.25
C SER A 72 -4.39 5.99 0.48
N THR A 73 -4.19 6.94 -0.44
CA THR A 73 -3.17 7.98 -0.31
C THR A 73 -3.24 8.70 1.04
N LEU A 74 -4.41 9.20 1.43
CA LEU A 74 -4.54 9.97 2.66
C LEU A 74 -4.43 9.11 3.92
N HIS A 75 -4.92 7.86 3.91
CA HIS A 75 -4.74 6.96 5.03
C HIS A 75 -3.26 6.57 5.21
N GLY A 76 -2.55 6.27 4.12
CA GLY A 76 -1.12 5.97 4.19
C GLY A 76 -0.30 7.14 4.73
N LEU A 77 -0.59 8.37 4.26
CA LEU A 77 0.08 9.55 4.78
C LEU A 77 -0.25 9.81 6.27
N THR A 78 -1.50 9.59 6.68
CA THR A 78 -1.90 9.66 8.09
C THR A 78 -1.12 8.64 8.94
N ASP A 79 -0.98 7.40 8.46
CA ASP A 79 -0.23 6.36 9.15
C ASP A 79 1.25 6.70 9.29
N LEU A 80 1.87 7.28 8.25
CA LEU A 80 3.25 7.77 8.30
C LEU A 80 3.41 8.89 9.36
N VAL A 81 2.53 9.89 9.33
CA VAL A 81 2.57 11.02 10.26
C VAL A 81 2.39 10.57 11.71
N GLN A 82 1.55 9.58 11.95
CA GLN A 82 1.28 9.02 13.27
C GLN A 82 2.26 7.90 13.69
N GLY A 83 3.30 7.63 12.89
CA GLY A 83 4.31 6.63 13.20
C GLY A 83 3.83 5.18 13.12
N ARG A 84 2.70 4.91 12.45
CA ARG A 84 2.20 3.54 12.20
C ARG A 84 2.79 2.90 10.96
N ALA A 85 3.34 3.72 10.05
CA ALA A 85 4.08 3.29 8.88
C ALA A 85 5.43 4.01 8.80
N ASP A 86 6.39 3.39 8.15
CA ASP A 86 7.71 3.95 7.84
C ASP A 86 7.70 4.64 6.48
N ILE A 87 6.86 4.15 5.57
CA ILE A 87 6.68 4.67 4.21
C ILE A 87 5.19 4.79 3.91
N ALA A 88 4.78 5.92 3.35
CA ALA A 88 3.44 6.11 2.78
C ALA A 88 3.47 5.94 1.25
N MET A 89 2.60 5.09 0.73
CA MET A 89 2.33 4.95 -0.71
C MET A 89 1.33 6.00 -1.15
N LEU A 90 1.69 6.85 -2.11
CA LEU A 90 0.87 7.95 -2.60
C LEU A 90 0.67 7.81 -4.13
N SER A 91 -0.52 8.13 -4.62
CA SER A 91 -0.83 8.21 -6.06
C SER A 91 -0.86 9.65 -6.58
N GLU A 92 -0.16 10.54 -5.88
CA GLU A 92 0.02 11.96 -6.18
C GLU A 92 1.26 12.48 -5.45
N PRO A 93 1.81 13.66 -5.80
CA PRO A 93 2.89 14.30 -5.05
C PRO A 93 2.57 14.47 -3.57
N LEU A 94 3.60 14.38 -2.73
CA LEU A 94 3.48 14.55 -1.27
C LEU A 94 2.82 15.88 -0.90
N GLU A 95 3.16 16.94 -1.60
CA GLU A 95 2.66 18.30 -1.37
C GLU A 95 1.13 18.34 -1.50
N ILE A 96 0.60 17.75 -2.56
CA ILE A 96 -0.86 17.69 -2.82
C ILE A 96 -1.58 16.83 -1.77
N ALA A 97 -0.99 15.67 -1.43
CA ALA A 97 -1.56 14.79 -0.40
C ALA A 97 -1.57 15.46 0.98
N ALA A 98 -0.48 16.18 1.33
CA ALA A 98 -0.34 16.92 2.58
C ALA A 98 -1.33 18.09 2.67
N GLU A 99 -1.49 18.85 1.58
CA GLU A 99 -2.48 19.93 1.47
C GLU A 99 -3.90 19.41 1.68
N SER A 100 -4.26 18.32 1.00
CA SER A 100 -5.55 17.66 1.13
C SER A 100 -5.82 17.14 2.55
N LEU A 101 -4.78 16.67 3.25
CA LEU A 101 -4.91 16.19 4.63
C LEU A 101 -5.02 17.36 5.61
N ASN A 102 -4.20 18.40 5.43
CA ASN A 102 -4.24 19.61 6.24
C ASN A 102 -5.54 20.42 6.07
N ALA A 103 -6.18 20.36 4.91
CA ALA A 103 -7.50 20.95 4.73
C ALA A 103 -8.58 20.32 5.63
N LYS A 104 -8.41 19.03 5.97
CA LYS A 104 -9.32 18.30 6.88
C LYS A 104 -8.89 18.39 8.34
N GLN A 105 -7.59 18.42 8.59
CA GLN A 105 -6.97 18.48 9.92
C GLN A 105 -5.79 19.47 9.87
N PRO A 106 -6.05 20.75 10.12
CA PRO A 106 -5.03 21.80 10.00
C PRO A 106 -3.77 21.52 10.83
N GLY A 107 -2.61 21.61 10.18
CA GLY A 107 -1.31 21.43 10.82
C GLY A 107 -0.91 19.98 11.11
N LEU A 108 -1.66 19.00 10.65
CA LEU A 108 -1.32 17.58 10.87
C LEU A 108 -0.01 17.18 10.15
N VAL A 109 0.23 17.70 8.95
CA VAL A 109 1.42 17.38 8.15
C VAL A 109 2.28 18.63 7.99
N ASN A 110 3.46 18.63 8.62
CA ASN A 110 4.51 19.58 8.27
C ASN A 110 5.34 18.97 7.12
N GLN A 111 5.12 19.43 5.90
CA GLN A 111 5.81 18.91 4.70
C GLN A 111 7.33 18.94 4.80
N ALA A 112 7.89 19.90 5.58
CA ALA A 112 9.33 20.03 5.76
C ALA A 112 9.98 18.80 6.44
N ASP A 113 9.20 17.95 7.12
CA ASP A 113 9.70 16.78 7.84
C ASP A 113 9.77 15.52 6.96
N TYR A 114 9.24 15.58 5.73
CA TYR A 114 9.09 14.43 4.85
C TYR A 114 9.75 14.62 3.49
N VAL A 115 10.02 13.51 2.83
CA VAL A 115 10.50 13.44 1.44
C VAL A 115 9.51 12.61 0.63
N GLY A 116 9.10 13.09 -0.54
CA GLY A 116 8.34 12.35 -1.53
C GLY A 116 9.25 11.92 -2.69
N LYS A 117 9.42 10.62 -2.90
CA LYS A 117 10.19 10.06 -4.00
C LYS A 117 9.25 9.54 -5.09
N HIS A 118 9.37 10.07 -6.31
CA HIS A 118 8.63 9.53 -7.47
C HIS A 118 9.13 8.12 -7.81
N VAL A 119 8.21 7.17 -7.99
CA VAL A 119 8.52 5.75 -8.22
C VAL A 119 7.77 5.15 -9.42
N GLY A 120 7.06 5.94 -10.20
CA GLY A 120 6.39 5.48 -11.40
C GLY A 120 5.12 6.25 -11.73
N ASN A 121 4.42 5.82 -12.78
CA ASN A 121 3.17 6.41 -13.24
C ASN A 121 2.11 5.35 -13.51
N ALA A 122 0.86 5.74 -13.37
CA ALA A 122 -0.32 4.98 -13.76
C ALA A 122 -1.38 5.90 -14.33
N TRP A 123 -2.49 5.33 -14.84
CA TRP A 123 -3.60 6.10 -15.42
C TRP A 123 -4.90 5.74 -14.71
N VAL A 124 -5.78 6.71 -14.57
CA VAL A 124 -7.16 6.44 -14.15
C VAL A 124 -7.90 5.77 -15.32
N GLN A 125 -8.51 4.64 -15.05
CA GLN A 125 -9.40 3.93 -15.97
C GLN A 125 -10.80 3.91 -15.41
N PHE A 126 -11.78 4.39 -16.19
CA PHE A 126 -13.18 4.29 -15.83
C PHE A 126 -13.69 2.89 -16.13
N ILE A 127 -14.42 2.32 -15.19
CA ILE A 127 -14.91 0.95 -15.25
C ILE A 127 -16.41 0.88 -15.01
N VAL A 128 -17.06 -0.05 -15.69
CA VAL A 128 -18.48 -0.36 -15.57
C VAL A 128 -18.68 -1.86 -15.42
N HIS A 129 -19.89 -2.27 -15.01
CA HIS A 129 -20.27 -3.67 -14.98
C HIS A 129 -20.05 -4.33 -16.36
N PRO A 130 -19.61 -5.60 -16.42
CA PRO A 130 -19.29 -6.29 -17.69
C PRO A 130 -20.45 -6.30 -18.70
N ASN A 131 -21.69 -6.41 -18.22
CA ASN A 131 -22.88 -6.42 -19.08
C ASN A 131 -23.39 -5.03 -19.48
N ASN A 132 -22.80 -3.94 -18.97
CA ASN A 132 -23.13 -2.60 -19.45
C ASN A 132 -22.58 -2.45 -20.87
N PRO A 133 -23.40 -2.11 -21.88
CA PRO A 133 -22.93 -1.97 -23.27
C PRO A 133 -22.16 -0.68 -23.51
N VAL A 134 -22.26 0.31 -22.63
CA VAL A 134 -21.57 1.61 -22.78
C VAL A 134 -20.06 1.41 -22.58
N ARG A 135 -19.28 1.68 -23.63
CA ARG A 135 -17.80 1.53 -23.63
C ARG A 135 -17.08 2.81 -24.02
N LYS A 136 -17.84 3.88 -24.30
CA LYS A 136 -17.27 5.19 -24.63
C LYS A 136 -18.13 6.28 -24.03
N LEU A 137 -17.50 7.25 -23.36
CA LEU A 137 -18.14 8.41 -22.79
C LEU A 137 -17.32 9.67 -23.09
N THR A 138 -18.00 10.74 -23.47
CA THR A 138 -17.39 12.07 -23.55
C THR A 138 -17.12 12.62 -22.15
N LYS A 139 -16.29 13.66 -22.07
CA LYS A 139 -16.04 14.39 -20.81
C LYS A 139 -17.35 14.91 -20.20
N THR A 140 -18.25 15.46 -21.03
CA THR A 140 -19.57 15.96 -20.58
C THR A 140 -20.44 14.85 -20.02
N GLN A 141 -20.49 13.69 -20.66
CA GLN A 141 -21.25 12.54 -20.19
C GLN A 141 -20.71 11.98 -18.86
N LEU A 142 -19.38 11.92 -18.72
CA LEU A 142 -18.75 11.57 -17.44
C LEU A 142 -19.13 12.58 -16.34
N ALA A 143 -19.06 13.88 -16.64
CA ALA A 143 -19.46 14.92 -15.69
C ALA A 143 -20.92 14.75 -15.24
N ALA A 144 -21.83 14.49 -16.17
CA ALA A 144 -23.24 14.27 -15.87
C ALA A 144 -23.48 13.00 -15.01
N LEU A 145 -22.76 11.91 -15.28
CA LEU A 145 -22.82 10.68 -14.47
C LEU A 145 -22.29 10.92 -13.07
N TYR A 146 -21.10 11.51 -12.95
CA TYR A 146 -20.41 11.68 -11.67
C TYR A 146 -21.06 12.74 -10.78
N SER A 147 -21.73 13.74 -11.35
CA SER A 147 -22.54 14.73 -10.61
C SER A 147 -23.97 14.27 -10.28
N GLY A 148 -24.39 13.09 -10.79
CA GLY A 148 -25.72 12.54 -10.58
C GLY A 148 -26.83 13.19 -11.43
N GLN A 149 -26.47 13.95 -12.47
CA GLN A 149 -27.42 14.49 -13.44
C GLN A 149 -28.00 13.38 -14.31
N THR A 150 -27.15 12.49 -14.83
CA THR A 150 -27.58 11.25 -15.50
C THR A 150 -27.84 10.17 -14.46
N LYS A 151 -29.06 9.69 -14.37
CA LYS A 151 -29.50 8.71 -13.36
C LYS A 151 -29.80 7.33 -13.92
N ASN A 152 -29.88 7.22 -15.24
CA ASN A 152 -30.15 5.94 -15.90
C ASN A 152 -29.25 5.74 -17.11
N TRP A 153 -28.74 4.55 -17.26
CA TRP A 153 -27.85 4.18 -18.38
C TRP A 153 -28.51 4.26 -19.75
N SER A 154 -29.85 4.16 -19.81
CA SER A 154 -30.61 4.35 -21.07
C SER A 154 -30.44 5.72 -21.69
N GLU A 155 -30.13 6.75 -20.89
CA GLU A 155 -29.84 8.11 -21.36
C GLU A 155 -28.54 8.19 -22.17
N LEU A 156 -27.68 7.17 -22.03
CA LEU A 156 -26.36 7.06 -22.70
C LEU A 156 -26.27 5.87 -23.65
N GLY A 157 -27.42 5.32 -24.06
CA GLY A 157 -27.47 4.15 -24.95
C GLY A 157 -27.21 2.81 -24.27
N GLY A 158 -27.24 2.79 -22.94
CA GLY A 158 -27.17 1.57 -22.14
C GLY A 158 -28.53 0.92 -21.89
N HIS A 159 -28.56 -0.09 -21.04
CA HIS A 159 -29.80 -0.71 -20.60
C HIS A 159 -30.61 0.25 -19.72
N ASN A 160 -31.92 0.00 -19.60
CA ASN A 160 -32.77 0.68 -18.60
C ASN A 160 -32.37 0.21 -17.20
N GLN A 161 -31.31 0.78 -16.67
CA GLN A 161 -30.66 0.43 -15.41
C GLN A 161 -30.26 1.70 -14.67
N PRO A 162 -30.67 1.89 -13.40
CA PRO A 162 -30.21 3.01 -12.59
C PRO A 162 -28.68 3.04 -12.48
N VAL A 163 -28.12 4.25 -12.53
CA VAL A 163 -26.68 4.46 -12.30
C VAL A 163 -26.37 4.26 -10.83
N LEU A 164 -25.35 3.47 -10.52
CA LEU A 164 -24.74 3.34 -9.19
C LEU A 164 -23.32 3.87 -9.26
N LEU A 165 -23.12 5.10 -8.83
CA LEU A 165 -21.78 5.67 -8.75
C LEU A 165 -21.07 5.17 -7.49
N VAL A 166 -19.85 4.65 -7.66
CA VAL A 166 -19.00 4.16 -6.56
C VAL A 166 -17.76 5.04 -6.47
N GLY A 167 -17.42 5.51 -5.27
CA GLY A 167 -16.32 6.45 -5.07
C GLY A 167 -15.49 6.20 -3.81
N GLN A 168 -14.22 6.59 -3.87
CA GLN A 168 -13.27 6.52 -2.75
C GLN A 168 -12.72 7.91 -2.45
N PRO A 169 -13.33 8.73 -1.58
CA PRO A 169 -12.96 10.14 -1.34
C PRO A 169 -11.54 10.36 -0.80
N THR A 170 -10.91 9.31 -0.27
CA THR A 170 -9.53 9.35 0.24
C THR A 170 -8.48 9.04 -0.83
N SER A 171 -8.90 8.72 -2.07
CA SER A 171 -7.98 8.46 -3.19
C SER A 171 -7.63 9.74 -3.95
N ALA A 172 -6.43 9.78 -4.53
CA ALA A 172 -6.02 10.86 -5.43
C ALA A 172 -6.94 10.94 -6.67
N ALA A 173 -7.30 9.78 -7.24
CA ALA A 173 -8.18 9.72 -8.42
C ALA A 173 -9.53 10.39 -8.20
N TYR A 174 -10.12 10.28 -7.00
CA TYR A 174 -11.40 10.92 -6.69
C TYR A 174 -11.32 12.44 -6.84
N ARG A 175 -10.33 13.07 -6.22
CA ARG A 175 -10.10 14.52 -6.29
C ARG A 175 -9.75 14.99 -7.69
N MET A 176 -8.88 14.25 -8.38
CA MET A 176 -8.49 14.55 -9.77
C MET A 176 -9.69 14.52 -10.74
N ILE A 177 -10.64 13.59 -10.54
CA ILE A 177 -11.86 13.50 -11.34
C ILE A 177 -12.76 14.71 -11.06
N GLU A 178 -12.98 15.09 -9.80
CA GLU A 178 -13.76 16.28 -9.44
C GLU A 178 -13.19 17.54 -10.11
N GLU A 179 -11.89 17.75 -9.96
CA GLU A 179 -11.19 18.90 -10.54
C GLU A 179 -11.26 18.91 -12.07
N ALA A 180 -10.91 17.79 -12.71
CA ALA A 180 -10.85 17.69 -14.17
C ALA A 180 -12.23 17.81 -14.84
N LEU A 181 -13.30 17.34 -14.17
CA LEU A 181 -14.67 17.46 -14.66
C LEU A 181 -15.34 18.76 -14.23
N GLY A 182 -14.79 19.47 -13.24
CA GLY A 182 -15.38 20.70 -12.68
C GLY A 182 -16.70 20.43 -11.96
N ILE A 183 -16.80 19.33 -11.20
CA ILE A 183 -18.03 18.89 -10.53
C ILE A 183 -17.80 18.65 -9.04
N SER A 184 -18.90 18.52 -8.30
CA SER A 184 -18.94 17.75 -7.05
C SER A 184 -19.60 16.41 -7.34
N TYR A 185 -19.13 15.35 -6.68
CA TYR A 185 -19.76 14.03 -6.80
C TYR A 185 -21.21 14.04 -6.35
N ALA A 186 -22.00 13.18 -6.98
CA ALA A 186 -23.41 12.97 -6.60
C ALA A 186 -23.53 12.69 -5.09
N PRO A 187 -24.56 13.25 -4.41
CA PRO A 187 -24.70 13.08 -2.96
C PRO A 187 -24.99 11.64 -2.53
N ASP A 188 -25.49 10.82 -3.44
CA ASP A 188 -25.82 9.40 -3.25
C ASP A 188 -24.70 8.46 -3.72
N VAL A 189 -23.48 8.99 -3.95
CA VAL A 189 -22.33 8.16 -4.28
C VAL A 189 -22.08 7.10 -3.20
N ARG A 190 -21.94 5.84 -3.61
CA ARG A 190 -21.59 4.75 -2.71
C ARG A 190 -20.13 4.82 -2.34
N ILE A 191 -19.83 5.18 -1.10
CA ILE A 191 -18.47 5.31 -0.60
C ILE A 191 -17.87 3.95 -0.28
N VAL A 192 -16.60 3.76 -0.68
CA VAL A 192 -15.76 2.59 -0.37
C VAL A 192 -14.44 3.03 0.25
N GLN A 193 -13.77 2.09 0.93
CA GLN A 193 -12.52 2.37 1.65
C GLN A 193 -11.27 2.13 0.80
N ASN A 194 -11.36 1.28 -0.23
CA ASN A 194 -10.24 0.94 -1.09
C ASN A 194 -10.71 0.51 -2.49
N THR A 195 -9.77 0.49 -3.43
CA THR A 195 -10.04 0.19 -4.84
C THR A 195 -10.46 -1.27 -5.09
N ASN A 196 -10.08 -2.22 -4.23
CA ASN A 196 -10.53 -3.61 -4.37
C ASN A 196 -12.05 -3.70 -4.16
N GLN A 197 -12.58 -3.02 -3.14
CA GLN A 197 -14.03 -2.92 -2.93
C GLN A 197 -14.75 -2.29 -4.14
N THR A 198 -14.12 -1.28 -4.77
CA THR A 198 -14.63 -0.67 -6.00
C THR A 198 -14.79 -1.71 -7.10
N ALA A 199 -13.75 -2.46 -7.41
CA ALA A 199 -13.76 -3.47 -8.47
C ALA A 199 -14.81 -4.57 -8.22
N ILE A 200 -14.92 -5.06 -6.99
CA ILE A 200 -15.91 -6.07 -6.58
C ILE A 200 -17.33 -5.55 -6.78
N ILE A 201 -17.63 -4.34 -6.33
CA ILE A 201 -18.99 -3.76 -6.45
C ILE A 201 -19.34 -3.55 -7.92
N VAL A 202 -18.41 -3.01 -8.73
CA VAL A 202 -18.64 -2.80 -10.16
C VAL A 202 -18.86 -4.12 -10.89
N ALA A 203 -18.13 -5.18 -10.51
CA ALA A 203 -18.31 -6.51 -11.10
C ALA A 203 -19.65 -7.17 -10.75
N GLN A 204 -20.28 -6.79 -9.65
CA GLN A 204 -21.51 -7.41 -9.13
C GLN A 204 -22.78 -6.60 -9.39
N ALA A 205 -22.68 -5.29 -9.54
CA ALA A 205 -23.83 -4.39 -9.66
C ALA A 205 -23.98 -3.89 -11.10
N PRO A 206 -25.04 -4.32 -11.86
CA PRO A 206 -25.21 -4.00 -13.29
C PRO A 206 -25.19 -2.53 -13.65
N GLY A 207 -25.65 -1.64 -12.74
CA GLY A 207 -25.65 -0.18 -12.95
C GLY A 207 -24.39 0.52 -12.49
N ALA A 208 -23.39 -0.18 -11.97
CA ALA A 208 -22.25 0.45 -11.35
C ALA A 208 -21.27 1.06 -12.36
N ILE A 209 -20.75 2.23 -11.98
CA ILE A 209 -19.61 2.92 -12.60
C ILE A 209 -18.66 3.40 -11.51
N SER A 210 -17.38 3.31 -11.80
CA SER A 210 -16.31 3.83 -10.96
C SER A 210 -15.01 3.99 -11.75
N ASN A 211 -13.90 4.07 -11.02
CA ASN A 211 -12.56 4.09 -11.62
C ASN A 211 -11.59 3.19 -10.85
N VAL A 212 -10.59 2.71 -11.56
CA VAL A 212 -9.43 1.99 -11.01
C VAL A 212 -8.15 2.55 -11.64
N SER A 213 -7.00 2.16 -11.11
CA SER A 213 -5.70 2.43 -11.73
C SER A 213 -5.44 1.46 -12.88
N SER A 214 -4.70 1.88 -13.90
CA SER A 214 -4.21 1.02 -14.98
C SER A 214 -3.31 -0.12 -14.48
N LEU A 215 -2.67 0.07 -13.33
CA LEU A 215 -1.81 -0.93 -12.67
C LEU A 215 -2.56 -1.79 -11.64
N HIS A 216 -3.88 -1.60 -11.49
CA HIS A 216 -4.66 -2.35 -10.53
C HIS A 216 -4.93 -3.76 -11.05
N ASP A 217 -4.13 -4.71 -10.58
CA ASP A 217 -4.27 -6.13 -10.91
C ASP A 217 -5.06 -6.84 -9.81
N VAL A 218 -6.34 -7.09 -10.11
CA VAL A 218 -7.24 -7.88 -9.26
C VAL A 218 -7.98 -8.89 -10.12
N PRO A 219 -8.38 -10.05 -9.57
CA PRO A 219 -9.09 -11.09 -10.32
C PRO A 219 -10.34 -10.60 -11.07
N GLU A 220 -11.03 -9.61 -10.51
CA GLU A 220 -12.25 -9.02 -11.09
C GLU A 220 -11.95 -8.15 -12.31
N ARG A 221 -10.74 -7.63 -12.48
CA ARG A 221 -10.39 -6.69 -13.56
C ARG A 221 -10.69 -7.25 -14.96
N SER A 222 -10.38 -8.51 -15.19
CA SER A 222 -10.63 -9.17 -16.50
C SER A 222 -12.12 -9.26 -16.86
N ARG A 223 -12.99 -9.09 -15.87
CA ARG A 223 -14.45 -9.12 -16.02
C ARG A 223 -15.06 -7.73 -16.14
N LEU A 224 -14.32 -6.65 -15.83
CA LEU A 224 -14.84 -5.28 -15.87
C LEU A 224 -14.90 -4.73 -17.28
N GLY A 225 -15.95 -3.98 -17.59
CA GLY A 225 -16.01 -3.16 -18.78
C GLY A 225 -15.16 -1.90 -18.59
N VAL A 226 -14.15 -1.70 -19.44
CA VAL A 226 -13.41 -0.44 -19.47
C VAL A 226 -14.12 0.54 -20.40
N VAL A 227 -14.26 1.79 -19.94
CA VAL A 227 -14.85 2.88 -20.70
C VAL A 227 -13.74 3.74 -21.29
N ASP A 228 -13.72 3.87 -22.62
CA ASP A 228 -12.87 4.82 -23.31
C ASP A 228 -13.40 6.26 -23.17
N THR A 229 -12.50 7.20 -22.97
CA THR A 229 -12.82 8.61 -22.83
C THR A 229 -11.64 9.47 -23.24
N GLU A 230 -11.91 10.68 -23.70
CA GLU A 230 -10.89 11.69 -23.96
C GLU A 230 -10.20 12.20 -22.68
N LEU A 231 -10.80 11.99 -21.51
CA LEU A 231 -10.24 12.38 -20.22
C LEU A 231 -9.13 11.40 -19.81
N LYS A 232 -7.88 11.85 -19.92
CA LYS A 232 -6.70 11.08 -19.52
C LYS A 232 -6.10 11.69 -18.26
N LEU A 233 -6.22 11.00 -17.13
CA LEU A 233 -5.70 11.41 -15.82
C LEU A 233 -4.52 10.53 -15.42
N ALA A 234 -3.35 11.15 -15.26
CA ALA A 234 -2.12 10.47 -14.87
C ALA A 234 -1.98 10.46 -13.35
N LEU A 235 -1.87 9.28 -12.76
CA LEU A 235 -1.50 9.08 -11.37
C LEU A 235 0.02 9.00 -11.27
N ARG A 236 0.64 9.97 -10.63
CA ARG A 236 2.07 9.94 -10.32
C ARG A 236 2.27 9.20 -9.01
N LEU A 237 3.06 8.14 -9.04
CA LEU A 237 3.25 7.27 -7.88
C LEU A 237 4.45 7.74 -7.06
N TYR A 238 4.23 7.91 -5.77
CA TYR A 238 5.26 8.34 -4.83
C TYR A 238 5.33 7.43 -3.62
N LEU A 239 6.53 7.34 -3.05
CA LEU A 239 6.76 6.88 -1.69
C LEU A 239 7.18 8.08 -0.85
N ALA A 240 6.44 8.35 0.22
CA ALA A 240 6.79 9.38 1.18
C ALA A 240 7.32 8.75 2.46
N PHE A 241 8.34 9.38 3.07
CA PHE A 241 8.99 8.92 4.28
C PHE A 241 9.59 10.12 5.04
N ARG A 242 9.93 9.93 6.30
CA ARG A 242 10.54 11.00 7.11
C ARG A 242 11.95 11.31 6.63
N LYS A 243 12.37 12.57 6.68
CA LYS A 243 13.75 12.97 6.33
C LYS A 243 14.81 12.29 7.20
N ASP A 244 14.50 12.09 8.48
CA ASP A 244 15.34 11.41 9.47
C ASP A 244 15.16 9.89 9.51
N ALA A 245 14.47 9.31 8.52
CA ALA A 245 14.20 7.87 8.47
C ALA A 245 15.50 7.04 8.46
N PRO A 246 15.46 5.85 9.08
CA PRO A 246 16.58 4.91 9.06
C PRO A 246 17.03 4.55 7.64
N GLU A 247 18.29 4.13 7.50
CA GLU A 247 18.86 3.73 6.22
C GLU A 247 18.08 2.58 5.53
N ALA A 248 17.49 1.68 6.32
CA ALA A 248 16.64 0.60 5.82
C ALA A 248 15.45 1.14 5.01
N VAL A 249 14.79 2.20 5.48
CA VAL A 249 13.67 2.85 4.78
C VAL A 249 14.13 3.45 3.46
N LYS A 250 15.26 4.16 3.46
CA LYS A 250 15.83 4.80 2.26
C LYS A 250 16.19 3.76 1.19
N LYS A 251 16.81 2.64 1.59
CA LYS A 251 17.13 1.53 0.67
C LYS A 251 15.88 0.96 0.00
N VAL A 252 14.79 0.75 0.74
CA VAL A 252 13.52 0.28 0.16
C VAL A 252 12.97 1.28 -0.85
N VAL A 253 13.01 2.59 -0.53
CA VAL A 253 12.54 3.65 -1.43
C VAL A 253 13.39 3.73 -2.70
N ASP A 254 14.70 3.63 -2.59
CA ASP A 254 15.61 3.68 -3.76
C ASP A 254 15.44 2.44 -4.64
N ALA A 255 15.26 1.26 -4.04
CA ALA A 255 14.94 0.03 -4.78
C ALA A 255 13.60 0.18 -5.53
N ALA A 256 12.58 0.76 -4.89
CA ALA A 256 11.28 1.01 -5.52
C ALA A 256 11.39 1.97 -6.72
N ALA A 257 12.18 3.04 -6.59
CA ALA A 257 12.42 3.98 -7.68
C ALA A 257 13.16 3.31 -8.85
N ALA A 258 14.13 2.44 -8.57
CA ALA A 258 14.85 1.71 -9.61
C ALA A 258 13.96 0.67 -10.34
N ILE A 259 13.06 0.00 -9.63
CA ILE A 259 12.10 -0.96 -10.21
C ILE A 259 11.05 -0.22 -11.05
N GLY A 260 10.49 0.87 -10.54
CA GLY A 260 9.41 1.62 -11.21
C GLY A 260 9.86 2.48 -12.38
N SER A 261 11.17 2.60 -12.63
CA SER A 261 11.75 3.28 -13.80
C SER A 261 12.03 2.34 -14.98
N GLN A 262 11.85 1.03 -14.83
CA GLN A 262 11.99 0.02 -15.88
C GLN A 262 10.70 -0.14 -16.69
#